data_a18b53996202e548d6e8e72dc8c2f4d3
#
_entry.id   a18b53996202e548d6e8e72dc8c2f4d3
#
_cell.length_a   1.000
_cell.length_b   1.000
_cell.length_c   1.000
_cell.angle_alpha   90.00
_cell.angle_beta   90.00
_cell.angle_gamma   90.00
#
_symmetry.space_group_name_H-M   'P 1'
#
loop_
_entity.id
_entity.type
_entity.pdbx_description
1 polymer ?
#
loop_
_entity_poly.entity_id
_entity_poly.type
_entity_poly.pdbx_seq_one_letter_code
_entity_poly.pdbx_strand_id
1 'polypeptide(L)'
;MHRRIPCWLLAVGCLFAPFAIVNAQTLRIGLAEDPDVLDPTLARSFVGRIVFASLCDKLFDIDEKLAIVPQLAASYEWSGDSKALTIKLRPGVTFHDGEKLDGAAVKYSLERHKTMAGSNRRGELALLATVDVVDPMTVRLNLSAPFSPLLAQLADRAGMIVSPKAAQAAGDKFGAKPVCAGPFQFVERVAQDRIVLERYPNYWNKAAVHFDRVVFLPIPDSTVRLANLRSGQLDLIERLAASDVPQVKGDARFRMTKITEIGYQGITINVGKSDLAQKNPLGRDPRVREAFELALDRDGIVQVAQDGEGDVGNQWVAPTNTFYAKNVPIPARNVARAKQLLQEAGVANPSFTLMTPTTADAQRIAQVVQAMAREAGFDVKIQSTEFATSLDLADKGQFDAYVLAWSGRADPDGNIYSFDACKQPLNYAGYCKPEVDDLLNRSRTTRDVGERRKLFGDLAAIVLKDRPIVYLYHRHWLWAYTSKLDGLQAIPDGLVRVKGSRFK
;
A
#
# COMPACT_ATOMS: atom_id res chain seq x y z
N MET A 1 -1.29 -47.83 85.52
CA MET A 1 -2.41 -47.22 84.84
C MET A 1 -1.81 -46.25 83.74
N HIS A 2 -1.70 -46.75 82.51
CA HIS A 2 -1.16 -45.94 81.40
C HIS A 2 -2.30 -45.68 80.37
N ARG A 3 -2.75 -44.45 80.30
CA ARG A 3 -3.72 -43.99 79.27
C ARG A 3 -2.96 -43.65 77.99
N ARG A 4 -3.24 -44.35 76.86
CA ARG A 4 -2.80 -44.03 75.51
C ARG A 4 -3.81 -43.08 74.87
N ILE A 5 -3.30 -41.94 74.32
CA ILE A 5 -4.08 -41.00 73.57
C ILE A 5 -3.82 -41.30 72.03
N PRO A 6 -4.84 -41.49 71.22
CA PRO A 6 -4.64 -41.68 69.78
C PRO A 6 -4.41 -40.32 69.06
N CYS A 7 -3.33 -40.23 68.32
CA CYS A 7 -3.01 -39.08 67.40
C CYS A 7 -3.80 -39.27 66.11
N TRP A 8 -4.72 -38.37 65.79
CA TRP A 8 -5.35 -38.27 64.46
C TRP A 8 -4.54 -37.40 63.57
N LEU A 9 -3.94 -37.97 62.51
CA LEU A 9 -3.28 -37.27 61.40
C LEU A 9 -4.36 -36.82 60.40
N LEU A 10 -4.63 -35.53 60.36
CA LEU A 10 -5.40 -34.89 59.27
C LEU A 10 -4.50 -34.71 58.06
N ALA A 11 -4.70 -35.54 57.03
CA ALA A 11 -4.07 -35.36 55.74
C ALA A 11 -4.84 -34.26 54.97
N VAL A 12 -4.24 -33.05 54.88
CA VAL A 12 -4.72 -31.96 53.99
C VAL A 12 -4.25 -32.28 52.57
N GLY A 13 -5.15 -32.81 51.76
CA GLY A 13 -4.94 -33.01 50.33
C GLY A 13 -4.96 -31.66 49.59
N CYS A 14 -3.81 -31.10 49.26
CA CYS A 14 -3.70 -29.99 48.30
C CYS A 14 -4.11 -30.47 46.91
N LEU A 15 -5.32 -30.14 46.45
CA LEU A 15 -5.73 -30.26 45.07
C LEU A 15 -4.94 -29.23 44.22
N PHE A 16 -3.85 -29.66 43.61
CA PHE A 16 -3.20 -28.90 42.52
C PHE A 16 -4.09 -29.07 41.29
N ALA A 17 -4.93 -28.07 41.00
CA ALA A 17 -5.52 -27.93 39.67
C ALA A 17 -4.39 -27.63 38.68
N PRO A 18 -4.24 -28.39 37.57
CA PRO A 18 -3.25 -28.03 36.55
C PRO A 18 -3.66 -26.69 35.93
N PHE A 19 -2.90 -25.65 36.20
CA PHE A 19 -2.94 -24.42 35.37
C PHE A 19 -2.54 -24.84 33.96
N ALA A 20 -3.51 -24.96 33.07
CA ALA A 20 -3.24 -25.03 31.63
C ALA A 20 -2.51 -23.76 31.26
N ILE A 21 -1.21 -23.85 30.98
CA ILE A 21 -0.44 -22.78 30.36
C ILE A 21 -1.01 -22.59 28.96
N VAL A 22 -1.94 -21.67 28.81
CA VAL A 22 -2.41 -21.23 27.50
C VAL A 22 -1.23 -20.51 26.89
N ASN A 23 -0.46 -21.20 26.06
CA ASN A 23 0.59 -20.56 25.28
C ASN A 23 -0.05 -19.49 24.40
N ALA A 24 0.28 -18.23 24.64
CA ALA A 24 -0.18 -17.10 23.85
C ALA A 24 0.14 -17.34 22.37
N GLN A 25 -0.89 -17.40 21.53
CA GLN A 25 -0.73 -17.64 20.09
C GLN A 25 -0.15 -16.38 19.44
N THR A 26 1.10 -16.46 19.02
CA THR A 26 1.83 -15.37 18.33
C THR A 26 1.96 -15.70 16.86
N LEU A 27 1.50 -14.77 16.00
CA LEU A 27 1.75 -14.81 14.55
C LEU A 27 2.94 -13.92 14.21
N ARG A 28 3.96 -14.49 13.56
CA ARG A 28 5.19 -13.80 13.16
C ARG A 28 5.22 -13.61 11.64
N ILE A 29 5.25 -12.35 11.20
CA ILE A 29 5.14 -11.96 9.80
C ILE A 29 6.43 -11.28 9.35
N GLY A 30 7.11 -11.84 8.35
CA GLY A 30 8.27 -11.22 7.71
C GLY A 30 7.84 -10.19 6.68
N LEU A 31 8.26 -8.94 6.87
CA LEU A 31 8.07 -7.83 5.94
C LEU A 31 9.31 -7.60 5.09
N ALA A 32 9.16 -7.16 3.84
CA ALA A 32 10.28 -6.86 2.96
C ALA A 32 10.98 -5.53 3.29
N GLU A 33 10.34 -4.66 4.04
CA GLU A 33 10.85 -3.33 4.42
C GLU A 33 10.37 -2.96 5.83
N ASP A 34 11.04 -1.98 6.48
CA ASP A 34 10.49 -1.35 7.68
C ASP A 34 9.52 -0.23 7.28
N PRO A 35 8.34 -0.10 7.92
CA PRO A 35 7.45 1.04 7.72
C PRO A 35 8.13 2.39 7.94
N ASP A 36 7.81 3.38 7.09
CA ASP A 36 8.30 4.75 7.25
C ASP A 36 7.82 5.34 8.60
N VAL A 37 6.52 5.40 8.82
CA VAL A 37 5.93 5.91 10.06
C VAL A 37 4.61 5.19 10.37
N LEU A 38 4.28 5.01 11.66
CA LEU A 38 3.01 4.42 12.08
C LEU A 38 1.94 5.48 12.42
N ASP A 39 1.85 6.51 11.57
CA ASP A 39 0.78 7.51 11.57
C ASP A 39 0.05 7.45 10.23
N PRO A 40 -1.25 7.09 10.18
CA PRO A 40 -1.97 6.94 8.90
C PRO A 40 -2.05 8.24 8.09
N THR A 41 -1.96 9.41 8.75
CA THR A 41 -1.94 10.72 8.09
C THR A 41 -0.65 10.94 7.29
N LEU A 42 0.49 10.50 7.85
CA LEU A 42 1.83 10.78 7.31
C LEU A 42 2.42 9.62 6.51
N ALA A 43 1.99 8.37 6.79
CA ALA A 43 2.58 7.16 6.20
C ALA A 43 2.41 7.09 4.68
N ARG A 44 3.48 6.62 4.01
CA ARG A 44 3.55 6.41 2.56
C ARG A 44 3.77 4.93 2.19
N SER A 45 4.52 4.19 3.04
CA SER A 45 4.97 2.83 2.73
C SER A 45 3.83 1.82 2.60
N PHE A 46 4.06 0.81 1.74
CA PHE A 46 3.14 -0.32 1.58
C PHE A 46 3.10 -1.20 2.84
N VAL A 47 4.27 -1.52 3.39
CA VAL A 47 4.36 -2.36 4.60
C VAL A 47 3.72 -1.68 5.81
N GLY A 48 3.70 -0.34 5.86
CA GLY A 48 2.93 0.40 6.86
C GLY A 48 1.42 0.10 6.78
N ARG A 49 0.87 -0.05 5.56
CA ARG A 49 -0.54 -0.45 5.36
C ARG A 49 -0.82 -1.87 5.90
N ILE A 50 0.14 -2.80 5.77
CA ILE A 50 0.02 -4.16 6.34
C ILE A 50 -0.08 -4.08 7.87
N VAL A 51 0.77 -3.29 8.53
CA VAL A 51 0.71 -3.08 9.99
C VAL A 51 -0.62 -2.42 10.37
N PHE A 52 -1.04 -1.38 9.65
CA PHE A 52 -2.32 -0.70 9.90
C PHE A 52 -3.54 -1.62 9.74
N ALA A 53 -3.51 -2.59 8.83
CA ALA A 53 -4.62 -3.54 8.69
C ALA A 53 -4.91 -4.35 9.97
N SER A 54 -3.91 -4.46 10.86
CA SER A 54 -4.06 -5.05 12.21
C SER A 54 -4.29 -4.02 13.32
N LEU A 55 -3.83 -2.78 13.13
CA LEU A 55 -3.79 -1.74 14.17
C LEU A 55 -4.97 -0.75 14.10
N CYS A 56 -5.41 -0.36 12.89
CA CYS A 56 -6.35 0.73 12.68
C CYS A 56 -7.49 0.30 11.75
N ASP A 57 -8.70 0.17 12.30
CA ASP A 57 -9.89 0.05 11.45
C ASP A 57 -10.19 1.36 10.73
N LYS A 58 -10.88 1.24 9.60
CA LYS A 58 -11.26 2.31 8.67
C LYS A 58 -12.79 2.48 8.66
N LEU A 59 -13.28 3.57 8.13
CA LEU A 59 -14.73 3.72 7.91
C LEU A 59 -15.28 2.61 7.00
N PHE A 60 -14.55 2.30 5.93
CA PHE A 60 -14.85 1.23 4.99
C PHE A 60 -13.64 0.33 4.78
N ASP A 61 -13.83 -0.86 4.25
CA ASP A 61 -12.79 -1.77 3.76
C ASP A 61 -13.18 -2.26 2.36
N ILE A 62 -12.39 -3.15 1.79
CA ILE A 62 -12.67 -3.84 0.53
C ILE A 62 -12.71 -5.34 0.75
N ASP A 63 -13.54 -6.02 -0.03
CA ASP A 63 -13.58 -7.48 -0.08
C ASP A 63 -12.64 -8.05 -1.17
N GLU A 64 -12.63 -9.36 -1.34
CA GLU A 64 -11.81 -10.08 -2.33
C GLU A 64 -12.16 -9.72 -3.78
N LYS A 65 -13.34 -9.14 -4.02
CA LYS A 65 -13.81 -8.64 -5.32
C LYS A 65 -13.58 -7.14 -5.49
N LEU A 66 -12.87 -6.50 -4.54
CA LEU A 66 -12.64 -5.06 -4.47
C LEU A 66 -13.93 -4.24 -4.27
N ALA A 67 -15.04 -4.86 -3.86
CA ALA A 67 -16.23 -4.13 -3.48
C ALA A 67 -16.01 -3.43 -2.13
N ILE A 68 -16.48 -2.17 -2.03
CA ILE A 68 -16.40 -1.40 -0.79
C ILE A 68 -17.41 -1.98 0.21
N VAL A 69 -16.91 -2.34 1.39
CA VAL A 69 -17.71 -2.89 2.49
C VAL A 69 -17.60 -2.02 3.75
N PRO A 70 -18.68 -1.85 4.53
CA PRO A 70 -18.64 -1.13 5.80
C PRO A 70 -17.70 -1.81 6.81
N GLN A 71 -16.91 -0.99 7.57
CA GLN A 71 -16.07 -1.48 8.68
C GLN A 71 -16.43 -0.75 9.99
N LEU A 72 -15.92 0.46 10.26
CA LEU A 72 -16.41 1.30 11.38
C LEU A 72 -17.76 1.95 11.06
N ALA A 73 -18.07 2.18 9.78
CA ALA A 73 -19.41 2.46 9.33
C ALA A 73 -20.30 1.22 9.51
N ALA A 74 -21.54 1.40 9.98
CA ALA A 74 -22.58 0.37 9.96
C ALA A 74 -23.40 0.46 8.66
N SER A 75 -23.68 1.68 8.19
CA SER A 75 -24.38 1.97 6.93
C SER A 75 -24.02 3.36 6.43
N TYR A 76 -24.36 3.65 5.20
CA TYR A 76 -24.18 4.97 4.60
C TYR A 76 -25.24 5.27 3.55
N GLU A 77 -25.47 6.56 3.31
CA GLU A 77 -26.42 7.05 2.33
C GLU A 77 -25.90 8.32 1.65
N TRP A 78 -26.04 8.39 0.32
CA TRP A 78 -25.71 9.55 -0.46
C TRP A 78 -26.93 10.48 -0.61
N SER A 79 -26.71 11.80 -0.55
CA SER A 79 -27.71 12.76 -0.99
C SER A 79 -28.00 12.63 -2.50
N GLY A 80 -29.19 13.05 -2.94
CA GLY A 80 -29.60 12.93 -4.35
C GLY A 80 -28.66 13.66 -5.32
N ASP A 81 -28.06 14.77 -4.91
CA ASP A 81 -27.06 15.54 -5.67
C ASP A 81 -25.62 15.01 -5.54
N SER A 82 -25.42 13.93 -4.76
CA SER A 82 -24.12 13.31 -4.50
C SER A 82 -23.07 14.23 -3.85
N LYS A 83 -23.52 15.32 -3.21
CA LYS A 83 -22.64 16.26 -2.50
C LYS A 83 -22.60 16.04 -1.00
N ALA A 84 -23.32 15.06 -0.47
CA ALA A 84 -23.22 14.68 0.92
C ALA A 84 -23.28 13.16 1.08
N LEU A 85 -22.45 12.65 1.98
CA LEU A 85 -22.44 11.25 2.41
C LEU A 85 -22.75 11.21 3.91
N THR A 86 -23.91 10.66 4.27
CA THR A 86 -24.27 10.41 5.67
C THR A 86 -23.81 9.01 6.06
N ILE A 87 -23.07 8.89 7.15
CA ILE A 87 -22.50 7.63 7.65
C ILE A 87 -23.02 7.40 9.05
N LYS A 88 -23.67 6.25 9.28
CA LYS A 88 -23.98 5.74 10.62
C LYS A 88 -22.84 4.90 11.13
N LEU A 89 -22.35 5.19 12.31
CA LEU A 89 -21.21 4.50 12.92
C LEU A 89 -21.66 3.22 13.61
N ARG A 90 -20.75 2.29 13.75
CA ARG A 90 -20.95 1.04 14.50
C ARG A 90 -20.98 1.34 16.00
N PRO A 91 -22.02 0.91 16.74
CA PRO A 91 -22.11 1.17 18.16
C PRO A 91 -21.09 0.33 18.96
N GLY A 92 -20.68 0.86 20.13
CA GLY A 92 -19.86 0.13 21.10
C GLY A 92 -18.39 0.00 20.72
N VAL A 93 -17.91 0.69 19.69
CA VAL A 93 -16.48 0.71 19.34
C VAL A 93 -15.71 1.62 20.29
N THR A 94 -14.56 1.14 20.75
CA THR A 94 -13.61 1.91 21.57
C THR A 94 -12.23 1.90 20.93
N PHE A 95 -11.47 2.96 21.18
CA PHE A 95 -10.04 3.03 20.86
C PHE A 95 -9.23 2.19 21.86
N HIS A 96 -7.96 1.93 21.54
CA HIS A 96 -7.05 1.17 22.39
C HIS A 96 -6.77 1.85 23.74
N ASP A 97 -7.03 3.14 23.89
CA ASP A 97 -6.94 3.88 25.14
C ASP A 97 -8.26 3.90 25.95
N GLY A 98 -9.28 3.16 25.48
CA GLY A 98 -10.59 3.05 26.12
C GLY A 98 -11.58 4.17 25.80
N GLU A 99 -11.18 5.23 25.10
CA GLU A 99 -12.08 6.28 24.64
C GLU A 99 -13.09 5.73 23.61
N LYS A 100 -14.30 6.27 23.60
CA LYS A 100 -15.37 5.87 22.66
C LYS A 100 -15.08 6.41 21.26
N LEU A 101 -15.34 5.59 20.24
CA LEU A 101 -15.34 6.04 18.86
C LEU A 101 -16.73 6.58 18.51
N ASP A 102 -16.80 7.87 18.23
CA ASP A 102 -18.03 8.59 17.92
C ASP A 102 -17.83 9.54 16.72
N GLY A 103 -18.88 10.30 16.40
CA GLY A 103 -18.85 11.28 15.30
C GLY A 103 -17.80 12.38 15.48
N ALA A 104 -17.48 12.76 16.70
CA ALA A 104 -16.45 13.77 16.98
C ALA A 104 -15.05 13.22 16.67
N ALA A 105 -14.80 11.94 16.97
CA ALA A 105 -13.54 11.28 16.64
C ALA A 105 -13.37 11.12 15.11
N VAL A 106 -14.45 10.81 14.39
CA VAL A 106 -14.44 10.76 12.92
C VAL A 106 -14.15 12.13 12.33
N LYS A 107 -14.84 13.17 12.80
CA LYS A 107 -14.58 14.56 12.37
C LYS A 107 -13.13 14.95 12.61
N TYR A 108 -12.61 14.73 13.81
CA TYR A 108 -11.23 15.04 14.16
C TYR A 108 -10.24 14.35 13.21
N SER A 109 -10.42 13.04 12.97
CA SER A 109 -9.49 12.25 12.15
C SER A 109 -9.47 12.71 10.69
N LEU A 110 -10.66 12.94 10.09
CA LEU A 110 -10.76 13.41 8.70
C LEU A 110 -10.21 14.84 8.54
N GLU A 111 -10.49 15.73 9.49
CA GLU A 111 -9.92 17.08 9.50
C GLU A 111 -8.41 17.04 9.68
N ARG A 112 -7.88 16.19 10.58
CA ARG A 112 -6.44 15.97 10.75
C ARG A 112 -5.80 15.46 9.45
N HIS A 113 -6.39 14.48 8.80
CA HIS A 113 -5.92 13.99 7.50
C HIS A 113 -5.88 15.08 6.43
N LYS A 114 -6.84 16.00 6.45
CA LYS A 114 -6.94 17.09 5.47
C LYS A 114 -5.98 18.24 5.77
N THR A 115 -5.74 18.60 7.04
CA THR A 115 -5.12 19.89 7.42
C THR A 115 -3.73 19.76 8.02
N MET A 116 -3.38 18.63 8.62
CA MET A 116 -2.08 18.45 9.28
C MET A 116 -0.91 18.72 8.32
N ALA A 117 0.11 19.42 8.78
CA ALA A 117 1.34 19.63 8.03
C ALA A 117 1.98 18.29 7.65
N GLY A 118 2.46 18.16 6.41
CA GLY A 118 3.06 16.91 5.91
C GLY A 118 2.06 15.77 5.61
N SER A 119 0.74 16.01 5.74
CA SER A 119 -0.27 14.99 5.42
C SER A 119 -0.21 14.54 3.96
N ASN A 120 -0.10 13.23 3.74
CA ASN A 120 -0.21 12.60 2.44
C ASN A 120 -1.66 12.25 2.03
N ARG A 121 -2.66 12.64 2.87
CA ARG A 121 -4.10 12.34 2.65
C ARG A 121 -4.87 13.50 2.04
N ARG A 122 -4.26 14.69 1.91
CA ARG A 122 -4.94 15.91 1.42
C ARG A 122 -5.59 15.71 0.06
N GLY A 123 -4.89 15.13 -0.89
CA GLY A 123 -5.42 14.88 -2.24
C GLY A 123 -6.56 13.85 -2.24
N GLU A 124 -6.52 12.88 -1.34
CA GLU A 124 -7.55 11.86 -1.16
C GLU A 124 -8.87 12.45 -0.61
N LEU A 125 -8.78 13.54 0.15
CA LEU A 125 -9.93 14.25 0.75
C LEU A 125 -10.13 15.66 0.19
N ALA A 126 -9.62 15.96 -1.00
CA ALA A 126 -9.59 17.31 -1.57
C ALA A 126 -10.99 17.94 -1.70
N LEU A 127 -11.99 17.15 -2.06
CA LEU A 127 -13.36 17.62 -2.23
C LEU A 127 -14.21 17.55 -0.95
N LEU A 128 -13.68 17.04 0.16
CA LEU A 128 -14.34 17.09 1.46
C LEU A 128 -14.34 18.54 1.97
N ALA A 129 -15.50 19.20 2.00
CA ALA A 129 -15.65 20.57 2.50
C ALA A 129 -15.70 20.59 4.04
N THR A 130 -16.72 19.95 4.63
CA THR A 130 -16.92 19.87 6.08
C THR A 130 -17.32 18.47 6.53
N VAL A 131 -17.10 18.20 7.81
CA VAL A 131 -17.62 17.01 8.51
C VAL A 131 -18.54 17.50 9.62
N ASP A 132 -19.82 17.23 9.48
CA ASP A 132 -20.83 17.59 10.48
C ASP A 132 -21.13 16.38 11.35
N VAL A 133 -21.13 16.57 12.65
CA VAL A 133 -21.60 15.59 13.64
C VAL A 133 -23.09 15.80 13.81
N VAL A 134 -23.90 14.96 13.19
CA VAL A 134 -25.37 15.04 13.25
C VAL A 134 -25.85 14.60 14.63
N ASP A 135 -25.29 13.52 15.12
CA ASP A 135 -25.44 12.99 16.46
C ASP A 135 -24.17 12.18 16.82
N PRO A 136 -24.01 11.68 18.05
CA PRO A 136 -22.78 10.93 18.42
C PRO A 136 -22.47 9.72 17.55
N MET A 137 -23.47 9.13 16.86
CA MET A 137 -23.29 7.93 16.03
C MET A 137 -23.52 8.21 14.53
N THR A 138 -23.74 9.48 14.14
CA THR A 138 -24.00 9.84 12.73
C THR A 138 -23.17 11.05 12.33
N VAL A 139 -22.40 10.89 11.27
CA VAL A 139 -21.65 11.99 10.65
C VAL A 139 -22.13 12.23 9.22
N ARG A 140 -22.08 13.48 8.79
CA ARG A 140 -22.36 13.89 7.42
C ARG A 140 -21.11 14.53 6.83
N LEU A 141 -20.60 13.94 5.76
CA LEU A 141 -19.48 14.45 4.98
C LEU A 141 -20.05 15.31 3.86
N ASN A 142 -19.86 16.63 3.91
CA ASN A 142 -20.28 17.54 2.86
C ASN A 142 -19.13 17.77 1.88
N LEU A 143 -19.43 17.73 0.60
CA LEU A 143 -18.48 17.84 -0.49
C LEU A 143 -18.70 19.13 -1.27
N SER A 144 -17.63 19.75 -1.74
CA SER A 144 -17.69 20.94 -2.62
C SER A 144 -18.22 20.60 -4.01
N ALA A 145 -18.04 19.33 -4.45
CA ALA A 145 -18.58 18.75 -5.70
C ALA A 145 -18.80 17.25 -5.49
N PRO A 146 -19.56 16.54 -6.33
CA PRO A 146 -19.62 15.08 -6.31
C PRO A 146 -18.22 14.49 -6.36
N PHE A 147 -17.96 13.43 -5.59
CA PHE A 147 -16.64 12.81 -5.49
C PHE A 147 -16.73 11.28 -5.54
N SER A 148 -16.66 10.72 -6.73
CA SER A 148 -16.81 9.28 -6.99
C SER A 148 -15.80 8.40 -6.26
N PRO A 149 -14.53 8.81 -6.07
CA PRO A 149 -13.54 7.98 -5.35
C PRO A 149 -13.70 7.96 -3.82
N LEU A 150 -14.57 8.78 -3.22
CA LEU A 150 -14.58 9.01 -1.77
C LEU A 150 -14.64 7.71 -0.95
N LEU A 151 -15.54 6.78 -1.28
CA LEU A 151 -15.65 5.52 -0.54
C LEU A 151 -14.38 4.68 -0.63
N ALA A 152 -13.74 4.64 -1.79
CA ALA A 152 -12.47 3.93 -1.98
C ALA A 152 -11.32 4.62 -1.21
N GLN A 153 -11.30 5.95 -1.12
CA GLN A 153 -10.35 6.68 -0.28
C GLN A 153 -10.57 6.39 1.20
N LEU A 154 -11.84 6.33 1.64
CA LEU A 154 -12.20 6.00 3.02
C LEU A 154 -12.05 4.50 3.36
N ALA A 155 -11.78 3.66 2.37
CA ALA A 155 -11.40 2.26 2.55
C ALA A 155 -9.88 2.03 2.68
N ASP A 156 -9.09 3.10 2.69
CA ASP A 156 -7.64 3.10 2.97
C ASP A 156 -7.31 4.07 4.12
N ARG A 157 -6.07 4.51 4.20
CA ARG A 157 -5.53 5.34 5.31
C ARG A 157 -6.33 6.63 5.56
N ALA A 158 -6.93 7.24 4.52
CA ALA A 158 -7.79 8.42 4.68
C ALA A 158 -9.07 8.14 5.48
N GLY A 159 -9.51 6.89 5.57
CA GLY A 159 -10.65 6.47 6.38
C GLY A 159 -10.29 5.89 7.73
N MET A 160 -9.01 5.82 8.11
CA MET A 160 -8.56 5.34 9.42
C MET A 160 -8.87 6.38 10.49
N ILE A 161 -9.50 5.92 11.57
CA ILE A 161 -9.91 6.79 12.67
C ILE A 161 -8.96 6.57 13.84
N VAL A 162 -8.33 7.66 14.30
CA VAL A 162 -7.37 7.66 15.42
C VAL A 162 -8.01 8.25 16.67
N SER A 163 -7.51 7.88 17.86
CA SER A 163 -7.95 8.50 19.11
C SER A 163 -7.63 9.99 19.11
N PRO A 164 -8.62 10.90 19.20
CA PRO A 164 -8.36 12.33 19.29
C PRO A 164 -7.50 12.68 20.50
N LYS A 165 -7.76 12.07 21.67
CA LYS A 165 -7.02 12.27 22.90
C LYS A 165 -5.53 11.95 22.72
N ALA A 166 -5.23 10.76 22.18
CA ALA A 166 -3.85 10.36 21.96
C ALA A 166 -3.16 11.20 20.88
N ALA A 167 -3.87 11.51 19.78
CA ALA A 167 -3.30 12.29 18.69
C ALA A 167 -3.03 13.75 19.08
N GLN A 168 -3.91 14.37 19.86
CA GLN A 168 -3.70 15.73 20.39
C GLN A 168 -2.54 15.76 21.39
N ALA A 169 -2.46 14.77 22.29
CA ALA A 169 -1.39 14.71 23.28
C ALA A 169 0.00 14.47 22.65
N ALA A 170 0.07 13.66 21.59
CA ALA A 170 1.33 13.29 20.95
C ALA A 170 1.76 14.23 19.80
N GLY A 171 0.82 14.98 19.20
CA GLY A 171 1.08 15.86 18.06
C GLY A 171 1.72 15.13 16.88
N ASP A 172 2.88 15.61 16.44
CA ASP A 172 3.69 15.03 15.35
C ASP A 172 4.35 13.69 15.73
N LYS A 173 4.42 13.36 17.02
CA LYS A 173 4.98 12.10 17.53
C LYS A 173 3.95 10.98 17.66
N PHE A 174 2.73 11.17 17.16
CA PHE A 174 1.67 10.14 17.24
C PHE A 174 2.11 8.78 16.71
N GLY A 175 2.88 8.75 15.62
CA GLY A 175 3.40 7.52 15.02
C GLY A 175 4.37 6.71 15.89
N ALA A 176 4.91 7.28 16.98
CA ALA A 176 5.77 6.57 17.93
C ALA A 176 4.97 5.64 18.87
N LYS A 177 3.70 6.00 19.17
CA LYS A 177 2.77 5.19 19.97
C LYS A 177 1.35 5.38 19.45
N PRO A 178 1.02 4.82 18.29
CA PRO A 178 -0.28 5.02 17.66
C PRO A 178 -1.41 4.39 18.46
N VAL A 179 -2.55 5.08 18.53
CA VAL A 179 -3.77 4.63 19.20
C VAL A 179 -4.93 4.70 18.22
N CYS A 180 -5.42 3.53 17.83
CA CYS A 180 -6.51 3.34 16.87
C CYS A 180 -7.62 2.47 17.45
N ALA A 181 -8.51 1.92 16.62
CA ALA A 181 -9.63 1.06 16.99
C ALA A 181 -9.62 -0.29 16.26
N GLY A 182 -8.44 -0.81 15.92
CA GLY A 182 -8.27 -2.09 15.22
C GLY A 182 -8.25 -3.30 16.17
N PRO A 183 -8.11 -4.52 15.61
CA PRO A 183 -8.12 -5.78 16.38
C PRO A 183 -6.91 -5.96 17.29
N PHE A 184 -5.81 -5.28 17.04
CA PHE A 184 -4.60 -5.32 17.86
C PHE A 184 -4.18 -3.92 18.24
N GLN A 185 -3.63 -3.77 19.45
CA GLN A 185 -3.08 -2.53 19.98
C GLN A 185 -1.56 -2.52 19.94
N PHE A 186 -0.97 -1.35 19.83
CA PHE A 186 0.48 -1.16 19.74
C PHE A 186 1.16 -1.45 21.08
N VAL A 187 2.25 -2.23 21.05
CA VAL A 187 3.12 -2.51 22.20
C VAL A 187 4.45 -1.80 22.06
N GLU A 188 5.19 -2.13 21.00
CA GLU A 188 6.52 -1.54 20.74
C GLU A 188 6.88 -1.52 19.25
N ARG A 189 7.80 -0.65 18.90
CA ARG A 189 8.56 -0.68 17.64
C ARG A 189 10.03 -0.45 17.93
N VAL A 190 10.85 -1.37 17.45
CA VAL A 190 12.30 -1.20 17.33
C VAL A 190 12.58 -1.09 15.84
N ALA A 191 13.05 0.06 15.37
CA ALA A 191 13.28 0.33 13.97
C ALA A 191 14.23 -0.70 13.36
N GLN A 192 13.93 -1.19 12.17
CA GLN A 192 14.66 -2.23 11.42
C GLN A 192 14.73 -3.61 12.12
N ASP A 193 14.04 -3.81 13.23
CA ASP A 193 14.02 -5.06 13.99
C ASP A 193 12.63 -5.64 14.10
N ARG A 194 11.69 -4.95 14.79
CA ARG A 194 10.34 -5.48 15.01
C ARG A 194 9.29 -4.44 15.31
N ILE A 195 8.03 -4.80 15.03
CA ILE A 195 6.83 -4.12 15.51
C ILE A 195 5.97 -5.17 16.20
N VAL A 196 5.60 -4.93 17.45
CA VAL A 196 4.80 -5.85 18.26
C VAL A 196 3.44 -5.25 18.52
N LEU A 197 2.42 -6.00 18.19
CA LEU A 197 1.03 -5.69 18.50
C LEU A 197 0.46 -6.82 19.38
N GLU A 198 -0.44 -6.49 20.31
CA GLU A 198 -1.18 -7.46 21.11
C GLU A 198 -2.68 -7.34 20.87
N ARG A 199 -3.41 -8.42 21.10
CA ARG A 199 -4.88 -8.45 20.94
C ARG A 199 -5.52 -7.35 21.78
N TYR A 200 -6.43 -6.59 21.14
CA TYR A 200 -7.27 -5.63 21.87
C TYR A 200 -8.51 -6.35 22.45
N PRO A 201 -8.65 -6.50 23.79
CA PRO A 201 -9.71 -7.31 24.37
C PRO A 201 -11.12 -6.77 24.10
N ASN A 202 -11.24 -5.44 23.92
CA ASN A 202 -12.51 -4.75 23.69
C ASN A 202 -12.81 -4.51 22.21
N TYR A 203 -12.10 -5.20 21.29
CA TYR A 203 -12.36 -5.07 19.87
C TYR A 203 -13.81 -5.45 19.54
N TRP A 204 -14.49 -4.64 18.74
CA TRP A 204 -15.91 -4.82 18.43
C TRP A 204 -16.21 -6.15 17.72
N ASN A 205 -15.28 -6.71 16.96
CA ASN A 205 -15.39 -8.01 16.29
C ASN A 205 -14.37 -9.01 16.84
N LYS A 206 -14.31 -9.14 18.15
CA LYS A 206 -13.33 -10.00 18.84
C LYS A 206 -13.43 -11.47 18.46
N ALA A 207 -14.60 -11.95 18.01
CA ALA A 207 -14.77 -13.33 17.56
C ALA A 207 -13.93 -13.67 16.33
N ALA A 208 -13.51 -12.68 15.52
CA ALA A 208 -12.66 -12.87 14.37
C ALA A 208 -11.15 -12.73 14.69
N VAL A 209 -10.76 -12.55 15.96
CA VAL A 209 -9.37 -12.36 16.38
C VAL A 209 -8.89 -13.58 17.17
N HIS A 210 -8.03 -14.38 16.55
CA HIS A 210 -7.61 -15.67 17.13
C HIS A 210 -6.20 -15.65 17.71
N PHE A 211 -5.34 -14.69 17.30
CA PHE A 211 -4.00 -14.53 17.85
C PHE A 211 -4.00 -13.59 19.06
N ASP A 212 -3.12 -13.86 20.02
CA ASP A 212 -2.91 -12.97 21.18
C ASP A 212 -1.89 -11.87 20.85
N ARG A 213 -0.97 -12.16 19.94
CA ARG A 213 0.11 -11.25 19.52
C ARG A 213 0.40 -11.40 18.04
N VAL A 214 0.73 -10.28 17.41
CA VAL A 214 1.28 -10.24 16.05
C VAL A 214 2.63 -9.52 16.11
N VAL A 215 3.66 -10.14 15.52
CA VAL A 215 5.00 -9.57 15.43
C VAL A 215 5.36 -9.42 13.96
N PHE A 216 5.61 -8.20 13.53
CA PHE A 216 6.12 -7.90 12.20
C PHE A 216 7.63 -7.74 12.28
N LEU A 217 8.37 -8.46 11.43
CA LEU A 217 9.82 -8.45 11.38
C LEU A 217 10.28 -7.95 10.00
N PRO A 218 10.79 -6.71 9.89
CA PRO A 218 11.42 -6.21 8.68
C PRO A 218 12.69 -7.01 8.35
N ILE A 219 12.67 -7.74 7.25
CA ILE A 219 13.78 -8.53 6.75
C ILE A 219 13.91 -8.29 5.25
N PRO A 220 14.69 -7.31 4.79
CA PRO A 220 14.76 -6.92 3.37
C PRO A 220 15.24 -8.03 2.44
N ASP A 221 16.17 -8.89 2.89
CA ASP A 221 16.67 -10.01 2.10
C ASP A 221 15.63 -11.13 2.01
N SER A 222 15.16 -11.43 0.78
CA SER A 222 14.15 -12.47 0.52
C SER A 222 14.61 -13.88 0.87
N THR A 223 15.90 -14.17 0.69
CA THR A 223 16.51 -15.47 1.02
C THR A 223 16.49 -15.70 2.54
N VAL A 224 16.83 -14.66 3.29
CA VAL A 224 16.77 -14.69 4.78
C VAL A 224 15.31 -14.81 5.24
N ARG A 225 14.35 -14.09 4.61
CA ARG A 225 12.93 -14.25 4.95
C ARG A 225 12.44 -15.68 4.74
N LEU A 226 12.75 -16.30 3.59
CA LEU A 226 12.38 -17.68 3.31
C LEU A 226 13.07 -18.66 4.28
N ALA A 227 14.35 -18.47 4.59
CA ALA A 227 15.07 -19.30 5.57
C ALA A 227 14.41 -19.25 6.96
N ASN A 228 13.98 -18.06 7.41
CA ASN A 228 13.26 -17.88 8.67
C ASN A 228 11.86 -18.53 8.65
N LEU A 229 11.15 -18.51 7.53
CA LEU A 229 9.92 -19.27 7.37
C LEU A 229 10.19 -20.78 7.47
N ARG A 230 11.22 -21.28 6.80
CA ARG A 230 11.56 -22.71 6.78
C ARG A 230 12.04 -23.24 8.14
N SER A 231 12.71 -22.42 8.92
CA SER A 231 13.14 -22.75 10.29
C SER A 231 12.02 -22.62 11.33
N GLY A 232 10.87 -22.03 10.96
CA GLY A 232 9.75 -21.77 11.87
C GLY A 232 9.96 -20.55 12.77
N GLN A 233 10.90 -19.68 12.45
CA GLN A 233 11.04 -18.36 13.10
C GLN A 233 10.02 -17.35 12.59
N LEU A 234 9.51 -17.55 11.36
CA LEU A 234 8.37 -16.85 10.79
C LEU A 234 7.23 -17.82 10.49
N ASP A 235 6.01 -17.34 10.52
CA ASP A 235 4.79 -18.09 10.19
C ASP A 235 4.24 -17.69 8.83
N LEU A 236 4.51 -16.45 8.37
CA LEU A 236 4.13 -15.90 7.10
C LEU A 236 5.21 -14.92 6.61
N ILE A 237 5.47 -14.92 5.30
CA ILE A 237 6.26 -13.89 4.63
C ILE A 237 5.44 -13.25 3.52
N GLU A 238 5.45 -11.93 3.46
CA GLU A 238 4.96 -11.16 2.33
C GLU A 238 6.06 -11.02 1.27
N ARG A 239 5.70 -10.82 0.00
CA ARG A 239 6.66 -10.73 -1.12
C ARG A 239 7.68 -11.88 -1.14
N LEU A 240 7.17 -13.13 -1.22
CA LEU A 240 8.01 -14.28 -1.58
C LEU A 240 8.69 -13.96 -2.93
N ALA A 241 9.98 -14.17 -3.04
CA ALA A 241 10.67 -14.00 -4.32
C ALA A 241 10.12 -15.00 -5.36
N ALA A 242 9.95 -14.56 -6.59
CA ALA A 242 9.41 -15.41 -7.66
C ALA A 242 10.29 -16.65 -7.90
N SER A 243 11.60 -16.51 -7.83
CA SER A 243 12.59 -17.60 -7.89
C SER A 243 12.39 -18.70 -6.84
N ASP A 244 11.76 -18.37 -5.70
CA ASP A 244 11.56 -19.29 -4.58
C ASP A 244 10.21 -20.05 -4.65
N VAL A 245 9.34 -19.67 -5.59
CA VAL A 245 8.03 -20.30 -5.79
C VAL A 245 8.12 -21.84 -5.95
N PRO A 246 9.03 -22.40 -6.78
CA PRO A 246 9.16 -23.86 -6.90
C PRO A 246 9.50 -24.54 -5.57
N GLN A 247 10.37 -23.95 -4.77
CA GLN A 247 10.80 -24.50 -3.47
C GLN A 247 9.63 -24.53 -2.45
N VAL A 248 8.80 -23.48 -2.43
CA VAL A 248 7.64 -23.42 -1.53
C VAL A 248 6.55 -24.39 -1.98
N LYS A 249 6.26 -24.48 -3.29
CA LYS A 249 5.27 -25.42 -3.85
C LYS A 249 5.66 -26.89 -3.64
N GLY A 250 6.94 -27.18 -3.61
CA GLY A 250 7.47 -28.55 -3.41
C GLY A 250 7.51 -29.00 -1.94
N ASP A 251 7.18 -28.14 -0.97
CA ASP A 251 7.28 -28.44 0.46
C ASP A 251 5.89 -28.36 1.15
N ALA A 252 5.33 -29.51 1.51
CA ALA A 252 4.00 -29.64 2.13
C ALA A 252 3.86 -28.92 3.48
N ARG A 253 4.94 -28.49 4.11
CA ARG A 253 4.91 -27.68 5.33
C ARG A 253 4.41 -26.27 5.08
N PHE A 254 4.37 -25.83 3.82
CA PHE A 254 4.00 -24.46 3.43
C PHE A 254 2.82 -24.43 2.47
N ARG A 255 2.17 -23.31 2.44
CA ARG A 255 1.19 -22.91 1.42
C ARG A 255 1.61 -21.57 0.84
N MET A 256 1.09 -21.27 -0.33
CA MET A 256 1.36 -20.03 -1.05
C MET A 256 0.05 -19.42 -1.54
N THR A 257 0.00 -18.12 -1.54
CA THR A 257 -1.04 -17.30 -2.19
C THR A 257 -0.42 -16.51 -3.33
N LYS A 258 -1.13 -16.45 -4.46
CA LYS A 258 -0.79 -15.65 -5.64
C LYS A 258 -2.01 -14.84 -6.06
N ILE A 259 -1.84 -13.52 -6.23
CA ILE A 259 -2.91 -12.63 -6.68
C ILE A 259 -2.31 -11.42 -7.43
N THR A 260 -2.90 -11.04 -8.58
CA THR A 260 -2.47 -9.85 -9.33
C THR A 260 -2.75 -8.57 -8.55
N GLU A 261 -1.76 -7.68 -8.45
CA GLU A 261 -1.90 -6.39 -7.77
C GLU A 261 -2.85 -5.44 -8.51
N ILE A 262 -3.42 -4.50 -7.77
CA ILE A 262 -4.19 -3.36 -8.32
C ILE A 262 -3.33 -2.12 -8.59
N GLY A 263 -2.05 -2.21 -8.31
CA GLY A 263 -1.03 -1.21 -8.56
C GLY A 263 -0.25 -1.45 -9.84
N TYR A 264 0.97 -0.95 -9.87
CA TYR A 264 1.88 -1.09 -11.02
C TYR A 264 3.35 -1.03 -10.60
N GLN A 265 4.19 -1.56 -11.47
CA GLN A 265 5.64 -1.36 -11.47
C GLN A 265 5.99 -0.40 -12.61
N GLY A 266 6.81 0.61 -12.34
CA GLY A 266 7.12 1.62 -13.36
C GLY A 266 8.46 2.32 -13.13
N ILE A 267 8.77 3.19 -14.06
CA ILE A 267 9.93 4.10 -14.00
C ILE A 267 9.39 5.52 -14.08
N THR A 268 9.44 6.24 -12.97
CA THR A 268 9.08 7.67 -12.91
C THR A 268 10.25 8.47 -13.47
N ILE A 269 9.97 9.39 -14.41
CA ILE A 269 10.96 10.26 -15.05
C ILE A 269 10.77 11.67 -14.51
N ASN A 270 11.83 12.32 -14.05
CA ASN A 270 11.78 13.73 -13.68
C ASN A 270 11.66 14.58 -14.96
N VAL A 271 10.44 15.07 -15.23
CA VAL A 271 10.15 15.90 -16.40
C VAL A 271 9.97 17.38 -16.05
N GLY A 272 9.89 17.72 -14.76
CA GLY A 272 9.66 19.10 -14.32
C GLY A 272 9.72 19.33 -12.81
N LYS A 273 10.10 18.33 -12.01
CA LYS A 273 10.14 18.45 -10.53
C LYS A 273 11.23 19.41 -10.06
N SER A 274 12.34 19.45 -10.78
CA SER A 274 13.49 20.29 -10.49
C SER A 274 14.23 20.68 -11.78
N ASP A 275 15.21 21.58 -11.67
CA ASP A 275 16.07 22.00 -12.78
C ASP A 275 16.88 20.85 -13.41
N LEU A 276 17.05 19.72 -12.71
CA LEU A 276 17.69 18.52 -13.25
C LEU A 276 16.95 18.00 -14.48
N ALA A 277 15.61 18.10 -14.51
CA ALA A 277 14.80 17.69 -15.65
C ALA A 277 15.22 18.36 -16.95
N GLN A 278 15.58 19.65 -16.89
CA GLN A 278 15.99 20.42 -18.08
C GLN A 278 17.44 20.14 -18.49
N LYS A 279 18.27 19.66 -17.58
CA LYS A 279 19.67 19.30 -17.83
C LYS A 279 19.80 17.91 -18.45
N ASN A 280 18.83 17.03 -18.25
CA ASN A 280 18.84 15.67 -18.75
C ASN A 280 17.98 15.53 -20.01
N PRO A 281 18.51 14.97 -21.13
CA PRO A 281 17.72 14.75 -22.35
C PRO A 281 16.46 13.92 -22.12
N LEU A 282 16.49 12.92 -21.22
CA LEU A 282 15.32 12.10 -20.88
C LEU A 282 14.19 12.96 -20.26
N GLY A 283 14.53 13.90 -19.38
CA GLY A 283 13.55 14.78 -18.75
C GLY A 283 12.95 15.81 -19.71
N ARG A 284 13.78 16.46 -20.52
CA ARG A 284 13.35 17.60 -21.35
C ARG A 284 12.70 17.24 -22.69
N ASP A 285 13.08 16.10 -23.32
CA ASP A 285 12.63 15.76 -24.68
C ASP A 285 11.72 14.51 -24.70
N PRO A 286 10.45 14.64 -25.10
CA PRO A 286 9.52 13.51 -25.18
C PRO A 286 9.95 12.44 -26.19
N ARG A 287 10.74 12.78 -27.23
CA ARG A 287 11.26 11.81 -28.20
C ARG A 287 12.30 10.89 -27.54
N VAL A 288 13.11 11.43 -26.62
CA VAL A 288 14.08 10.64 -25.86
C VAL A 288 13.36 9.70 -24.88
N ARG A 289 12.25 10.15 -24.24
CA ARG A 289 11.39 9.27 -23.41
C ARG A 289 10.73 8.16 -24.24
N GLU A 290 10.27 8.50 -25.46
CA GLU A 290 9.71 7.49 -26.38
C GLU A 290 10.77 6.47 -26.80
N ALA A 291 11.97 6.93 -27.14
CA ALA A 291 13.08 6.06 -27.46
C ALA A 291 13.44 5.12 -26.30
N PHE A 292 13.43 5.65 -25.06
CA PHE A 292 13.67 4.86 -23.87
C PHE A 292 12.59 3.79 -23.68
N GLU A 293 11.31 4.13 -23.80
CA GLU A 293 10.21 3.15 -23.67
C GLU A 293 10.30 2.07 -24.76
N LEU A 294 10.58 2.45 -26.03
CA LEU A 294 10.73 1.50 -27.16
C LEU A 294 11.97 0.60 -27.04
N ALA A 295 12.95 0.98 -26.23
CA ALA A 295 14.09 0.11 -25.92
C ALA A 295 13.71 -1.07 -25.01
N LEU A 296 12.62 -0.96 -24.27
CA LEU A 296 12.24 -1.92 -23.24
C LEU A 296 11.34 -3.02 -23.80
N ASP A 297 11.61 -4.26 -23.39
CA ASP A 297 10.79 -5.43 -23.59
C ASP A 297 10.11 -5.78 -22.25
N ARG A 298 8.82 -5.52 -22.15
CA ARG A 298 8.07 -5.73 -20.90
C ARG A 298 7.94 -7.20 -20.56
N ASP A 299 7.72 -8.08 -21.56
CA ASP A 299 7.67 -9.53 -21.35
C ASP A 299 9.03 -10.04 -20.87
N GLY A 300 10.11 -9.58 -21.51
CA GLY A 300 11.47 -9.89 -21.10
C GLY A 300 11.79 -9.40 -19.68
N ILE A 301 11.31 -8.22 -19.29
CA ILE A 301 11.48 -7.71 -17.92
C ILE A 301 10.74 -8.61 -16.92
N VAL A 302 9.48 -8.96 -17.16
CA VAL A 302 8.71 -9.86 -16.30
C VAL A 302 9.38 -11.23 -16.21
N GLN A 303 9.83 -11.78 -17.34
CA GLN A 303 10.48 -13.10 -17.38
C GLN A 303 11.80 -13.11 -16.60
N VAL A 304 12.64 -12.10 -16.77
CA VAL A 304 14.00 -12.08 -16.19
C VAL A 304 14.02 -11.55 -14.76
N ALA A 305 13.23 -10.49 -14.47
CA ALA A 305 13.25 -9.87 -13.15
C ALA A 305 12.23 -10.46 -12.17
N GLN A 306 11.19 -11.13 -12.68
CA GLN A 306 10.09 -11.66 -11.87
C GLN A 306 9.80 -13.16 -12.13
N ASP A 307 10.70 -13.88 -12.84
CA ASP A 307 10.52 -15.31 -13.19
C ASP A 307 9.11 -15.60 -13.75
N GLY A 308 8.55 -14.67 -14.54
CA GLY A 308 7.21 -14.75 -15.12
C GLY A 308 6.06 -14.40 -14.16
N GLU A 309 6.33 -13.97 -12.93
CA GLU A 309 5.31 -13.65 -11.94
C GLU A 309 4.85 -12.18 -12.01
N GLY A 310 4.18 -11.84 -13.12
CA GLY A 310 3.60 -10.53 -13.37
C GLY A 310 2.79 -10.50 -14.67
N ASP A 311 1.82 -9.59 -14.74
CA ASP A 311 1.02 -9.33 -15.93
C ASP A 311 1.53 -8.04 -16.60
N VAL A 312 1.95 -8.13 -17.87
CA VAL A 312 2.43 -6.95 -18.63
C VAL A 312 1.31 -5.91 -18.76
N GLY A 313 1.66 -4.65 -18.56
CA GLY A 313 0.75 -3.52 -18.71
C GLY A 313 1.50 -2.20 -18.90
N ASN A 314 0.82 -1.22 -19.49
CA ASN A 314 1.38 0.11 -19.75
C ASN A 314 0.58 1.25 -19.10
N GLN A 315 -0.25 0.94 -18.09
CA GLN A 315 -1.14 1.90 -17.44
C GLN A 315 -1.08 1.78 -15.91
N TRP A 316 -1.69 2.72 -15.22
CA TRP A 316 -1.80 2.77 -13.75
C TRP A 316 -2.78 1.78 -13.13
N VAL A 317 -3.49 1.00 -13.95
CA VAL A 317 -4.38 -0.10 -13.57
C VAL A 317 -4.08 -1.34 -14.39
N ALA A 318 -4.31 -2.52 -13.81
CA ALA A 318 -4.06 -3.80 -14.48
C ALA A 318 -5.00 -4.01 -15.69
N PRO A 319 -4.61 -4.78 -16.71
CA PRO A 319 -5.44 -5.06 -17.90
C PRO A 319 -6.83 -5.63 -17.60
N THR A 320 -7.00 -6.27 -16.45
CA THR A 320 -8.27 -6.81 -15.94
C THR A 320 -9.19 -5.75 -15.36
N ASN A 321 -8.70 -4.53 -15.10
CA ASN A 321 -9.49 -3.46 -14.52
C ASN A 321 -10.50 -2.89 -15.52
N THR A 322 -11.69 -2.55 -15.03
CA THR A 322 -12.79 -1.95 -15.84
C THR A 322 -12.38 -0.66 -16.54
N PHE A 323 -11.45 0.09 -15.97
CA PHE A 323 -11.00 1.40 -16.48
C PHE A 323 -9.70 1.32 -17.30
N TYR A 324 -9.18 0.13 -17.57
CA TYR A 324 -8.03 -0.02 -18.47
C TYR A 324 -8.38 0.41 -19.90
N ALA A 325 -7.62 1.35 -20.46
CA ALA A 325 -7.85 1.88 -21.81
C ALA A 325 -7.34 0.90 -22.88
N LYS A 326 -8.20 -0.04 -23.30
CA LYS A 326 -7.85 -1.09 -24.28
C LYS A 326 -7.52 -0.57 -25.68
N ASN A 327 -7.91 0.67 -25.98
CA ASN A 327 -7.62 1.36 -27.23
C ASN A 327 -6.20 1.97 -27.29
N VAL A 328 -5.46 1.96 -26.18
CA VAL A 328 -4.05 2.39 -26.15
C VAL A 328 -3.18 1.15 -26.02
N PRO A 329 -2.57 0.69 -27.15
CA PRO A 329 -1.80 -0.55 -27.14
C PRO A 329 -0.52 -0.44 -26.31
N ILE A 330 -0.04 -1.56 -25.81
CA ILE A 330 1.28 -1.65 -25.18
C ILE A 330 2.32 -1.53 -26.30
N PRO A 331 3.26 -0.56 -26.25
CA PRO A 331 4.30 -0.44 -27.26
C PRO A 331 5.19 -1.68 -27.28
N ALA A 332 5.33 -2.29 -28.46
CA ALA A 332 6.30 -3.35 -28.67
C ALA A 332 7.72 -2.79 -28.68
N ARG A 333 8.68 -3.56 -28.17
CA ARG A 333 10.10 -3.21 -28.25
C ARG A 333 10.52 -2.95 -29.68
N ASN A 334 11.18 -1.81 -29.93
CA ASN A 334 11.68 -1.43 -31.25
C ASN A 334 12.99 -0.60 -31.15
N VAL A 335 14.11 -1.30 -31.04
CA VAL A 335 15.43 -0.69 -30.88
C VAL A 335 15.82 0.18 -32.11
N ALA A 336 15.42 -0.22 -33.31
CA ALA A 336 15.72 0.58 -34.53
C ALA A 336 15.00 1.94 -34.49
N ARG A 337 13.71 1.97 -34.16
CA ARG A 337 12.94 3.20 -34.00
C ARG A 337 13.46 4.03 -32.82
N ALA A 338 13.85 3.41 -31.70
CA ALA A 338 14.47 4.11 -30.57
C ALA A 338 15.73 4.88 -31.00
N LYS A 339 16.65 4.23 -31.73
CA LYS A 339 17.85 4.89 -32.29
C LYS A 339 17.52 6.04 -33.24
N GLN A 340 16.52 5.85 -34.11
CA GLN A 340 16.07 6.89 -35.01
C GLN A 340 15.53 8.11 -34.25
N LEU A 341 14.72 7.91 -33.19
CA LEU A 341 14.21 9.00 -32.36
C LEU A 341 15.32 9.77 -31.65
N LEU A 342 16.38 9.10 -31.20
CA LEU A 342 17.55 9.76 -30.62
C LEU A 342 18.28 10.63 -31.66
N GLN A 343 18.40 10.16 -32.89
CA GLN A 343 18.95 10.94 -34.00
C GLN A 343 18.08 12.16 -34.33
N GLU A 344 16.76 11.98 -34.42
CA GLU A 344 15.77 13.05 -34.64
C GLU A 344 15.80 14.10 -33.51
N ALA A 345 16.10 13.68 -32.29
CA ALA A 345 16.26 14.55 -31.11
C ALA A 345 17.64 15.27 -31.10
N GLY A 346 18.58 14.87 -31.94
CA GLY A 346 19.94 15.40 -31.94
C GLY A 346 20.76 14.96 -30.71
N VAL A 347 20.42 13.82 -30.12
CA VAL A 347 21.06 13.32 -28.88
C VAL A 347 21.76 12.00 -29.17
N ALA A 348 23.08 12.02 -29.18
CA ALA A 348 23.89 10.81 -29.28
C ALA A 348 24.20 10.29 -27.87
N ASN A 349 23.91 9.00 -27.60
CA ASN A 349 24.22 8.32 -26.36
C ASN A 349 23.74 9.06 -25.08
N PRO A 350 22.44 9.31 -24.92
CA PRO A 350 21.92 10.00 -23.75
C PRO A 350 22.27 9.23 -22.46
N SER A 351 22.89 9.92 -21.49
CA SER A 351 23.24 9.36 -20.18
C SER A 351 22.28 9.88 -19.13
N PHE A 352 21.83 9.00 -18.23
CA PHE A 352 21.02 9.37 -17.07
C PHE A 352 21.23 8.39 -15.90
N THR A 353 20.89 8.85 -14.70
CA THR A 353 20.91 8.02 -13.48
C THR A 353 19.53 7.39 -13.26
N LEU A 354 19.50 6.06 -13.16
CA LEU A 354 18.34 5.29 -12.74
C LEU A 354 18.44 4.98 -11.25
N MET A 355 17.77 5.78 -10.44
CA MET A 355 17.65 5.52 -9.01
C MET A 355 16.77 4.30 -8.78
N THR A 356 17.15 3.43 -7.86
CA THR A 356 16.41 2.20 -7.55
C THR A 356 16.50 1.88 -6.06
N PRO A 357 15.41 1.37 -5.44
CA PRO A 357 15.48 0.84 -4.08
C PRO A 357 16.48 -0.31 -3.95
N THR A 358 16.97 -0.55 -2.73
CA THR A 358 17.93 -1.62 -2.42
C THR A 358 17.33 -3.03 -2.42
N THR A 359 16.01 -3.19 -2.66
CA THR A 359 15.37 -4.51 -2.73
C THR A 359 15.85 -5.29 -3.95
N ALA A 360 16.01 -6.61 -3.81
CA ALA A 360 16.51 -7.49 -4.87
C ALA A 360 15.69 -7.37 -6.17
N ASP A 361 14.36 -7.28 -6.06
CA ASP A 361 13.47 -7.13 -7.22
C ASP A 361 13.73 -5.84 -7.98
N ALA A 362 13.81 -4.70 -7.26
CA ALA A 362 14.05 -3.40 -7.89
C ALA A 362 15.44 -3.35 -8.56
N GLN A 363 16.45 -3.97 -7.93
CA GLN A 363 17.79 -4.08 -8.50
C GLN A 363 17.81 -4.91 -9.79
N ARG A 364 17.11 -6.04 -9.82
CA ARG A 364 16.99 -6.88 -11.03
C ARG A 364 16.28 -6.11 -12.15
N ILE A 365 15.19 -5.40 -11.87
CA ILE A 365 14.50 -4.56 -12.85
C ILE A 365 15.48 -3.52 -13.42
N ALA A 366 16.19 -2.80 -12.55
CA ALA A 366 17.13 -1.78 -12.99
C ALA A 366 18.25 -2.33 -13.89
N GLN A 367 18.79 -3.51 -13.58
CA GLN A 367 19.83 -4.17 -14.39
C GLN A 367 19.31 -4.60 -15.76
N VAL A 368 18.10 -5.19 -15.82
CA VAL A 368 17.48 -5.57 -17.09
C VAL A 368 17.18 -4.35 -17.95
N VAL A 369 16.61 -3.29 -17.36
CA VAL A 369 16.34 -2.01 -18.03
C VAL A 369 17.65 -1.38 -18.56
N GLN A 370 18.72 -1.37 -17.75
CA GLN A 370 20.03 -0.88 -18.15
C GLN A 370 20.55 -1.64 -19.38
N ALA A 371 20.49 -2.97 -19.36
CA ALA A 371 20.96 -3.81 -20.46
C ALA A 371 20.17 -3.55 -21.76
N MET A 372 18.83 -3.49 -21.68
CA MET A 372 17.97 -3.23 -22.84
C MET A 372 18.14 -1.81 -23.39
N ALA A 373 18.22 -0.81 -22.51
CA ALA A 373 18.41 0.59 -22.93
C ALA A 373 19.75 0.81 -23.62
N ARG A 374 20.82 0.12 -23.17
CA ARG A 374 22.14 0.18 -23.81
C ARG A 374 22.12 -0.26 -25.26
N GLU A 375 21.33 -1.24 -25.65
CA GLU A 375 21.19 -1.67 -27.04
C GLU A 375 20.63 -0.58 -27.95
N ALA A 376 19.80 0.33 -27.39
CA ALA A 376 19.26 1.48 -28.07
C ALA A 376 20.21 2.72 -28.04
N GLY A 377 21.34 2.63 -27.34
CA GLY A 377 22.34 3.70 -27.28
C GLY A 377 22.28 4.54 -25.99
N PHE A 378 21.50 4.15 -24.98
CA PHE A 378 21.49 4.85 -23.69
C PHE A 378 22.65 4.41 -22.80
N ASP A 379 23.24 5.36 -22.06
CA ASP A 379 24.17 5.12 -20.96
C ASP A 379 23.43 5.30 -19.63
N VAL A 380 22.93 4.19 -19.07
CA VAL A 380 22.15 4.17 -17.82
C VAL A 380 23.07 3.86 -16.65
N LYS A 381 23.12 4.75 -15.64
CA LYS A 381 23.87 4.57 -14.41
C LYS A 381 22.92 4.19 -13.27
N ILE A 382 23.07 2.99 -12.72
CA ILE A 382 22.22 2.54 -11.62
C ILE A 382 22.71 3.16 -10.30
N GLN A 383 21.82 3.84 -9.59
CA GLN A 383 22.04 4.35 -8.23
C GLN A 383 21.14 3.62 -7.24
N SER A 384 21.73 2.71 -6.48
CA SER A 384 21.04 1.99 -5.40
C SER A 384 20.87 2.90 -4.19
N THR A 385 19.65 3.05 -3.69
CA THR A 385 19.31 3.98 -2.60
C THR A 385 18.34 3.30 -1.64
N GLU A 386 18.53 3.46 -0.33
CA GLU A 386 17.58 2.99 0.67
C GLU A 386 16.20 3.61 0.40
N PHE A 387 15.11 2.85 0.64
CA PHE A 387 13.77 3.20 0.17
C PHE A 387 13.26 4.55 0.71
N ALA A 388 13.36 4.80 2.02
CA ALA A 388 12.89 6.06 2.59
C ALA A 388 13.71 7.26 2.08
N THR A 389 15.01 7.09 1.97
CA THR A 389 15.93 8.08 1.38
C THR A 389 15.59 8.34 -0.09
N SER A 390 15.25 7.31 -0.86
CA SER A 390 14.88 7.47 -2.28
C SER A 390 13.59 8.27 -2.45
N LEU A 391 12.62 8.12 -1.54
CA LEU A 391 11.40 8.95 -1.51
C LEU A 391 11.72 10.42 -1.22
N ASP A 392 12.62 10.69 -0.28
CA ASP A 392 13.02 12.06 0.07
C ASP A 392 13.78 12.75 -1.09
N LEU A 393 14.61 11.99 -1.82
CA LEU A 393 15.26 12.48 -3.03
C LEU A 393 14.24 12.77 -4.15
N ALA A 394 13.23 11.90 -4.28
CA ALA A 394 12.15 12.07 -5.25
C ALA A 394 11.29 13.32 -4.94
N ASP A 395 10.95 13.54 -3.68
CA ASP A 395 10.24 14.75 -3.22
C ASP A 395 10.99 16.04 -3.59
N LYS A 396 12.33 16.01 -3.52
CA LYS A 396 13.21 17.14 -3.88
C LYS A 396 13.53 17.21 -5.37
N GLY A 397 13.08 16.25 -6.19
CA GLY A 397 13.43 16.14 -7.61
C GLY A 397 14.92 15.87 -7.86
N GLN A 398 15.62 15.21 -6.93
CA GLN A 398 17.05 14.88 -7.01
C GLN A 398 17.25 13.50 -7.65
N PHE A 399 16.69 13.30 -8.83
CA PHE A 399 16.81 12.08 -9.62
C PHE A 399 16.52 12.39 -11.10
N ASP A 400 17.02 11.57 -12.02
CA ASP A 400 16.66 11.63 -13.45
C ASP A 400 15.51 10.68 -13.75
N ALA A 401 15.67 9.39 -13.41
CA ALA A 401 14.66 8.36 -13.51
C ALA A 401 14.67 7.51 -12.23
N TYR A 402 13.51 6.98 -11.83
CA TYR A 402 13.36 6.25 -10.58
C TYR A 402 12.49 5.00 -10.76
N VAL A 403 13.05 3.81 -10.49
CA VAL A 403 12.28 2.56 -10.43
C VAL A 403 11.39 2.61 -9.20
N LEU A 404 10.12 2.88 -9.40
CA LEU A 404 9.15 3.04 -8.32
C LEU A 404 7.87 2.28 -8.63
N ALA A 405 7.39 1.56 -7.62
CA ALA A 405 6.15 0.83 -7.64
C ALA A 405 5.04 1.59 -6.90
N TRP A 406 3.81 1.34 -7.31
CA TRP A 406 2.62 1.75 -6.57
C TRP A 406 1.76 0.53 -6.23
N SER A 407 1.42 0.36 -4.96
CA SER A 407 0.65 -0.80 -4.48
C SER A 407 -0.84 -0.76 -4.85
N GLY A 408 -1.29 0.34 -5.44
CA GLY A 408 -2.66 0.49 -5.96
C GLY A 408 -3.73 0.85 -4.96
N ARG A 409 -4.85 1.27 -5.52
CA ARG A 409 -6.13 1.52 -4.87
C ARG A 409 -7.24 0.89 -5.70
N ALA A 410 -8.36 0.56 -5.06
CA ALA A 410 -9.51 -0.03 -5.72
C ALA A 410 -10.10 0.88 -6.81
N ASP A 411 -10.18 2.18 -6.55
CA ASP A 411 -10.56 3.17 -7.57
C ASP A 411 -9.32 3.65 -8.34
N PRO A 412 -9.37 3.75 -9.68
CA PRO A 412 -8.25 4.18 -10.52
C PRO A 412 -7.73 5.59 -10.20
N ASP A 413 -8.57 6.47 -9.67
CA ASP A 413 -8.17 7.80 -9.21
C ASP A 413 -6.99 7.74 -8.22
N GLY A 414 -7.03 6.79 -7.29
CA GLY A 414 -5.97 6.58 -6.31
C GLY A 414 -4.66 6.06 -6.89
N ASN A 415 -4.64 5.70 -8.18
CA ASN A 415 -3.47 5.21 -8.89
C ASN A 415 -2.85 6.24 -9.83
N ILE A 416 -3.55 7.35 -10.11
CA ILE A 416 -3.05 8.35 -11.05
C ILE A 416 -3.12 9.79 -10.53
N TYR A 417 -4.19 10.19 -9.83
CA TYR A 417 -4.39 11.60 -9.48
C TYR A 417 -3.21 12.20 -8.70
N SER A 418 -2.77 11.53 -7.65
CA SER A 418 -1.66 12.01 -6.82
C SER A 418 -0.30 11.99 -7.53
N PHE A 419 -0.19 11.31 -8.66
CA PHE A 419 1.05 11.14 -9.41
C PHE A 419 1.16 12.08 -10.60
N ASP A 420 0.05 12.37 -11.29
CA ASP A 420 0.05 13.09 -12.56
C ASP A 420 -0.71 14.42 -12.54
N ALA A 421 -1.57 14.68 -11.55
CA ALA A 421 -2.15 16.01 -11.38
C ALA A 421 -1.12 17.03 -10.87
N CYS A 422 -1.24 18.26 -11.35
CA CYS A 422 -0.32 19.35 -11.01
C CYS A 422 -0.19 19.55 -9.50
N LYS A 423 1.02 19.71 -9.00
CA LYS A 423 1.35 20.03 -7.60
C LYS A 423 0.85 19.01 -6.56
N GLN A 424 0.54 17.80 -6.97
CA GLN A 424 0.17 16.76 -6.02
C GLN A 424 1.39 16.20 -5.28
N PRO A 425 1.20 15.70 -4.03
CA PRO A 425 2.32 15.28 -3.16
C PRO A 425 3.18 14.17 -3.73
N LEU A 426 2.58 13.21 -4.47
CA LEU A 426 3.31 12.08 -5.05
C LEU A 426 3.68 12.31 -6.51
N ASN A 427 3.47 13.51 -7.04
CA ASN A 427 3.91 13.87 -8.39
C ASN A 427 5.42 14.11 -8.39
N TYR A 428 6.17 13.04 -8.28
CA TYR A 428 7.64 13.07 -8.32
C TYR A 428 8.18 13.43 -9.70
N ALA A 429 7.43 13.11 -10.75
CA ALA A 429 7.80 13.51 -12.12
C ALA A 429 7.82 15.04 -12.30
N GLY A 430 7.03 15.77 -11.49
CA GLY A 430 6.79 17.20 -11.71
C GLY A 430 5.99 17.47 -13.00
N TYR A 431 5.24 16.45 -13.46
CA TYR A 431 4.37 16.55 -14.62
C TYR A 431 3.19 17.48 -14.31
N CYS A 432 2.91 18.40 -15.22
CA CYS A 432 1.81 19.34 -15.03
C CYS A 432 1.27 19.79 -16.39
N LYS A 433 0.05 19.38 -16.70
CA LYS A 433 -0.64 19.67 -17.94
C LYS A 433 -2.09 20.01 -17.66
N PRO A 434 -2.57 21.23 -17.94
CA PRO A 434 -3.95 21.65 -17.61
C PRO A 434 -5.04 20.71 -18.16
N GLU A 435 -4.84 20.16 -19.36
CA GLU A 435 -5.74 19.20 -20.00
C GLU A 435 -5.85 17.89 -19.20
N VAL A 436 -4.75 17.42 -18.62
CA VAL A 436 -4.70 16.23 -17.75
C VAL A 436 -5.42 16.51 -16.45
N ASP A 437 -5.19 17.68 -15.85
CA ASP A 437 -5.89 18.11 -14.64
C ASP A 437 -7.41 18.20 -14.86
N ASP A 438 -7.86 18.73 -16.02
CA ASP A 438 -9.30 18.78 -16.36
C ASP A 438 -9.90 17.38 -16.42
N LEU A 439 -9.28 16.46 -17.17
CA LEU A 439 -9.74 15.08 -17.29
C LEU A 439 -9.78 14.35 -15.95
N LEU A 440 -8.73 14.52 -15.13
CA LEU A 440 -8.66 13.95 -13.78
C LEU A 440 -9.78 14.50 -12.88
N ASN A 441 -9.98 15.81 -12.86
CA ASN A 441 -11.01 16.45 -12.03
C ASN A 441 -12.41 16.04 -12.49
N ARG A 442 -12.68 15.98 -13.79
CA ARG A 442 -13.95 15.49 -14.33
C ARG A 442 -14.19 14.03 -13.96
N SER A 443 -13.18 13.15 -14.06
CA SER A 443 -13.31 11.75 -13.65
C SER A 443 -13.68 11.58 -12.18
N ARG A 444 -13.25 12.51 -11.32
CA ARG A 444 -13.57 12.55 -9.89
C ARG A 444 -15.01 12.96 -9.60
N THR A 445 -15.59 13.82 -10.44
CA THR A 445 -16.95 14.33 -10.24
C THR A 445 -18.02 13.53 -10.99
N THR A 446 -17.61 12.63 -11.89
CA THR A 446 -18.51 11.79 -12.69
C THR A 446 -18.75 10.45 -11.98
N ARG A 447 -20.03 10.06 -11.80
CA ARG A 447 -20.43 8.77 -11.19
C ARG A 447 -20.71 7.68 -12.22
N ASP A 448 -21.12 8.06 -13.43
CA ASP A 448 -21.37 7.10 -14.50
C ASP A 448 -20.09 6.37 -14.90
N VAL A 449 -20.10 5.05 -14.82
CA VAL A 449 -18.94 4.20 -15.09
C VAL A 449 -18.50 4.28 -16.55
N GLY A 450 -19.47 4.41 -17.48
CA GLY A 450 -19.19 4.51 -18.91
C GLY A 450 -18.47 5.82 -19.26
N GLU A 451 -18.97 6.93 -18.73
CA GLU A 451 -18.35 8.25 -18.90
C GLU A 451 -16.98 8.31 -18.22
N ARG A 452 -16.82 7.79 -16.98
CA ARG A 452 -15.51 7.71 -16.33
C ARG A 452 -14.52 6.88 -17.14
N ARG A 453 -14.97 5.76 -17.74
CA ARG A 453 -14.10 4.94 -18.61
C ARG A 453 -13.62 5.74 -19.81
N LYS A 454 -14.50 6.54 -20.44
CA LYS A 454 -14.11 7.42 -21.54
C LYS A 454 -13.07 8.45 -21.10
N LEU A 455 -13.29 9.13 -19.96
CA LEU A 455 -12.35 10.11 -19.41
C LEU A 455 -10.96 9.49 -19.12
N PHE A 456 -10.91 8.29 -18.54
CA PHE A 456 -9.65 7.58 -18.33
C PHE A 456 -9.01 7.10 -19.64
N GLY A 457 -9.81 6.81 -20.68
CA GLY A 457 -9.30 6.52 -22.02
C GLY A 457 -8.63 7.73 -22.68
N ASP A 458 -9.29 8.90 -22.61
CA ASP A 458 -8.76 10.15 -23.11
C ASP A 458 -7.49 10.56 -22.34
N LEU A 459 -7.49 10.38 -21.02
CA LEU A 459 -6.34 10.61 -20.15
C LEU A 459 -5.15 9.72 -20.53
N ALA A 460 -5.39 8.42 -20.75
CA ALA A 460 -4.35 7.46 -21.15
C ALA A 460 -3.68 7.87 -22.47
N ALA A 461 -4.46 8.35 -23.44
CA ALA A 461 -3.92 8.80 -24.73
C ALA A 461 -2.91 9.95 -24.58
N ILE A 462 -3.06 10.81 -23.56
CA ILE A 462 -2.17 11.93 -23.31
C ILE A 462 -0.98 11.52 -22.44
N VAL A 463 -1.26 10.96 -21.26
CA VAL A 463 -0.23 10.65 -20.25
C VAL A 463 0.76 9.60 -20.77
N LEU A 464 0.27 8.56 -21.45
CA LEU A 464 1.15 7.51 -22.00
C LEU A 464 1.97 8.01 -23.21
N LYS A 465 1.53 9.07 -23.89
CA LYS A 465 2.33 9.74 -24.91
C LYS A 465 3.40 10.65 -24.31
N ASP A 466 3.11 11.32 -23.20
CA ASP A 466 4.04 12.23 -22.53
C ASP A 466 5.07 11.49 -21.65
N ARG A 467 4.72 10.31 -21.14
CA ARG A 467 5.58 9.39 -20.39
C ARG A 467 6.23 10.00 -19.14
N PRO A 468 5.45 10.63 -18.23
CA PRO A 468 6.00 10.98 -16.93
C PRO A 468 6.34 9.73 -16.13
N ILE A 469 5.59 8.65 -16.35
CA ILE A 469 5.85 7.30 -15.82
C ILE A 469 5.81 6.31 -16.99
N VAL A 470 6.87 5.52 -17.14
CA VAL A 470 6.89 4.36 -18.01
C VAL A 470 6.41 3.16 -17.21
N TYR A 471 5.14 2.78 -17.37
CA TYR A 471 4.56 1.61 -16.73
C TYR A 471 5.10 0.34 -17.39
N LEU A 472 5.47 -0.66 -16.56
CA LEU A 472 6.11 -1.89 -17.01
C LEU A 472 5.19 -3.10 -16.92
N TYR A 473 4.69 -3.39 -15.72
CA TYR A 473 3.86 -4.54 -15.44
C TYR A 473 3.12 -4.39 -14.11
N HIS A 474 2.20 -5.32 -13.83
CA HIS A 474 1.49 -5.50 -12.58
C HIS A 474 2.00 -6.79 -11.94
N ARG A 475 2.60 -6.71 -10.74
CA ARG A 475 3.18 -7.87 -10.07
C ARG A 475 2.10 -8.84 -9.59
N HIS A 476 2.49 -10.06 -9.34
CA HIS A 476 1.72 -10.94 -8.48
C HIS A 476 2.19 -10.77 -7.03
N TRP A 477 1.24 -10.53 -6.11
CA TRP A 477 1.49 -10.65 -4.68
C TRP A 477 1.68 -12.13 -4.36
N LEU A 478 2.88 -12.48 -3.93
CA LEU A 478 3.25 -13.84 -3.56
C LEU A 478 3.50 -13.88 -2.07
N TRP A 479 2.65 -14.59 -1.33
CA TRP A 479 2.85 -14.85 0.09
C TRP A 479 3.16 -16.32 0.30
N ALA A 480 4.11 -16.64 1.19
CA ALA A 480 4.32 -18.00 1.66
C ALA A 480 4.08 -18.06 3.16
N TYR A 481 3.46 -19.13 3.61
CA TYR A 481 3.10 -19.29 5.02
C TYR A 481 3.03 -20.76 5.43
N THR A 482 3.19 -21.01 6.74
CA THR A 482 3.06 -22.37 7.28
C THR A 482 1.71 -22.99 6.95
N SER A 483 1.69 -24.28 6.59
CA SER A 483 0.44 -25.00 6.31
C SER A 483 -0.51 -25.08 7.52
N LYS A 484 0.00 -24.78 8.74
CA LYS A 484 -0.80 -24.67 9.96
C LYS A 484 -1.67 -23.41 9.99
N LEU A 485 -1.30 -22.35 9.27
CA LEU A 485 -2.08 -21.11 9.18
C LEU A 485 -3.27 -21.28 8.23
N ASP A 486 -4.46 -20.92 8.68
CA ASP A 486 -5.72 -21.03 7.94
C ASP A 486 -6.50 -19.71 7.98
N GLY A 487 -7.48 -19.54 7.06
CA GLY A 487 -8.36 -18.35 7.02
C GLY A 487 -7.68 -17.07 6.53
N LEU A 488 -6.49 -17.15 5.92
CA LEU A 488 -5.84 -15.99 5.32
C LEU A 488 -6.59 -15.54 4.07
N GLN A 489 -7.03 -14.29 4.04
CA GLN A 489 -7.74 -13.70 2.90
C GLN A 489 -6.76 -13.08 1.92
N ALA A 490 -6.91 -13.42 0.63
CA ALA A 490 -6.11 -12.87 -0.47
C ALA A 490 -6.91 -11.78 -1.19
N ILE A 491 -6.64 -10.53 -0.89
CA ILE A 491 -7.25 -9.37 -1.55
C ILE A 491 -6.23 -8.76 -2.50
N PRO A 492 -6.63 -8.31 -3.72
CA PRO A 492 -5.70 -7.78 -4.72
C PRO A 492 -4.89 -6.55 -4.29
N ASP A 493 -5.25 -5.88 -3.20
CA ASP A 493 -4.46 -4.80 -2.61
C ASP A 493 -3.16 -5.28 -1.93
N GLY A 494 -2.98 -6.61 -1.80
CA GLY A 494 -1.77 -7.24 -1.28
C GLY A 494 -1.56 -7.09 0.23
N LEU A 495 -2.53 -6.58 0.98
CA LEU A 495 -2.39 -6.41 2.43
C LEU A 495 -2.62 -7.73 3.16
N VAL A 496 -1.67 -8.12 3.98
CA VAL A 496 -1.83 -9.25 4.90
C VAL A 496 -2.82 -8.87 6.00
N ARG A 497 -4.02 -9.46 5.95
CA ARG A 497 -5.07 -9.29 6.94
C ARG A 497 -5.06 -10.46 7.92
N VAL A 498 -4.77 -10.17 9.18
CA VAL A 498 -4.67 -11.19 10.24
C VAL A 498 -6.05 -11.58 10.78
N LYS A 499 -7.02 -10.66 10.70
CA LYS A 499 -8.40 -10.91 11.13
C LYS A 499 -9.01 -12.09 10.36
N GLY A 500 -9.59 -13.06 11.07
CA GLY A 500 -10.15 -14.30 10.50
C GLY A 500 -9.15 -15.44 10.37
N SER A 501 -7.83 -15.17 10.37
CA SER A 501 -6.83 -16.22 10.32
C SER A 501 -6.52 -16.82 11.70
N ARG A 502 -6.12 -18.10 11.70
CA ARG A 502 -5.82 -18.87 12.92
C ARG A 502 -4.86 -20.01 12.62
N PHE A 503 -4.19 -20.52 13.65
CA PHE A 503 -3.54 -21.82 13.53
C PHE A 503 -4.59 -22.95 13.70
N LYS A 504 -4.41 -24.01 12.90
CA LYS A 504 -5.19 -25.27 13.01
C LYS A 504 -4.82 -26.03 14.25
#